data_40be9c53259f933feba66e06798dead3
#
_entry.id   40be9c53259f933feba66e06798dead3
#
_cell.length_a   1.000
_cell.length_b   1.000
_cell.length_c   1.000
_cell.angle_alpha   90.00
_cell.angle_beta   90.00
_cell.angle_gamma   90.00
#
_symmetry.space_group_name_H-M   'P 1'
#
loop_
_entity.id
_entity.type
_entity.pdbx_description
1 polymer ?
#
loop_
_entity_poly.entity_id
_entity_poly.type
_entity_poly.pdbx_seq_one_letter_code
_entity_poly.pdbx_strand_id
1 'polypeptide(L)'
;MTSIANKTALVTGASRGMGRATALALAAAGARVIVHFGRNADEAKTVVDHIRAAGGRADAVSADLAAPDGAHTLAAQVRNLIGDRLDILVSNAGISNFTAFENMTVKDFDSLFAVNVRAPYFLVQQLLPILPNGSSIVFLSSLGARAVVGTLTAYASTKGAINTLVKYFAATLGSRGIRVNAVAPGVIDTDMSNFTKTEEGRAAVMGMQTLKRIGQPDDVASVIAFLVSDEARWITGDTVAVDGGSKL
;
A
#
# COMPACT_ATOMS: atom_id res chain seq x y z
N MET A 1 4.39 -14.18 17.07
CA MET A 1 4.14 -12.88 16.42
C MET A 1 5.43 -12.47 15.74
N THR A 2 5.33 -12.11 14.47
CA THR A 2 6.43 -11.65 13.62
C THR A 2 7.02 -10.37 14.20
N SER A 3 8.24 -10.41 14.74
CA SER A 3 8.84 -9.23 15.37
C SER A 3 9.57 -8.38 14.34
N ILE A 4 9.21 -7.11 14.24
CA ILE A 4 9.93 -6.06 13.52
C ILE A 4 10.34 -4.94 14.49
N ALA A 5 10.61 -5.33 15.73
CA ALA A 5 11.02 -4.42 16.78
C ALA A 5 12.23 -3.57 16.36
N ASN A 6 12.18 -2.29 16.72
CA ASN A 6 13.21 -1.28 16.39
C ASN A 6 13.36 -0.94 14.88
N LYS A 7 12.53 -1.50 13.99
CA LYS A 7 12.47 -1.07 12.60
C LYS A 7 11.65 0.21 12.47
N THR A 8 11.97 1.03 11.47
CA THR A 8 11.18 2.23 11.10
C THR A 8 10.46 1.95 9.80
N ALA A 9 9.14 2.19 9.79
CA ALA A 9 8.27 1.93 8.65
C ALA A 9 7.58 3.21 8.17
N LEU A 10 7.58 3.46 6.87
CA LEU A 10 6.71 4.43 6.21
C LEU A 10 5.53 3.71 5.58
N VAL A 11 4.29 4.14 5.89
CA VAL A 11 3.08 3.64 5.24
C VAL A 11 2.39 4.80 4.53
N THR A 12 2.29 4.76 3.20
CA THR A 12 1.61 5.81 2.45
C THR A 12 0.10 5.61 2.44
N GLY A 13 -0.68 6.71 2.52
CA GLY A 13 -2.14 6.65 2.60
C GLY A 13 -2.63 5.91 3.84
N ALA A 14 -2.00 6.16 4.99
CA ALA A 14 -2.20 5.41 6.23
C ALA A 14 -3.26 6.00 7.17
N SER A 15 -3.98 7.06 6.77
CA SER A 15 -5.02 7.68 7.61
C SER A 15 -6.27 6.80 7.74
N ARG A 16 -6.56 5.91 6.77
CA ARG A 16 -7.77 5.05 6.76
C ARG A 16 -7.55 3.72 6.01
N GLY A 17 -8.58 2.88 6.03
CA GLY A 17 -8.65 1.63 5.27
C GLY A 17 -7.46 0.69 5.52
N MET A 18 -6.95 0.07 4.47
CA MET A 18 -5.84 -0.87 4.52
C MET A 18 -4.54 -0.24 5.03
N GLY A 19 -4.28 1.02 4.68
CA GLY A 19 -3.10 1.75 5.16
C GLY A 19 -3.12 1.95 6.67
N ARG A 20 -4.28 2.33 7.24
CA ARG A 20 -4.46 2.42 8.71
C ARG A 20 -4.26 1.08 9.39
N ALA A 21 -4.92 0.03 8.90
CA ALA A 21 -4.77 -1.32 9.46
C ALA A 21 -3.32 -1.79 9.41
N THR A 22 -2.63 -1.54 8.30
CA THR A 22 -1.19 -1.83 8.15
C THR A 22 -0.35 -1.06 9.16
N ALA A 23 -0.59 0.26 9.31
CA ALA A 23 0.15 1.09 10.27
C ALA A 23 -0.01 0.56 11.72
N LEU A 24 -1.23 0.19 12.09
CA LEU A 24 -1.53 -0.38 13.40
C LEU A 24 -0.85 -1.75 13.59
N ALA A 25 -0.92 -2.62 12.59
CA ALA A 25 -0.30 -3.95 12.65
C ALA A 25 1.23 -3.87 12.78
N LEU A 26 1.88 -2.98 12.01
CA LEU A 26 3.32 -2.78 12.09
C LEU A 26 3.75 -2.18 13.45
N ALA A 27 2.98 -1.25 13.99
CA ALA A 27 3.22 -0.68 15.31
C ALA A 27 3.08 -1.73 16.42
N ALA A 28 2.03 -2.56 16.37
CA ALA A 28 1.82 -3.67 17.29
C ALA A 28 2.94 -4.72 17.23
N ALA A 29 3.59 -4.88 16.06
CA ALA A 29 4.78 -5.73 15.88
C ALA A 29 6.11 -5.04 16.31
N GLY A 30 6.05 -3.82 16.86
CA GLY A 30 7.17 -3.10 17.47
C GLY A 30 7.89 -2.09 16.59
N ALA A 31 7.38 -1.80 15.39
CA ALA A 31 7.97 -0.78 14.53
C ALA A 31 7.63 0.65 14.98
N ARG A 32 8.53 1.62 14.71
CA ARG A 32 8.15 3.03 14.63
C ARG A 32 7.46 3.26 13.29
N VAL A 33 6.27 3.85 13.27
CA VAL A 33 5.48 4.02 12.05
C VAL A 33 5.35 5.50 11.66
N ILE A 34 5.72 5.81 10.42
CA ILE A 34 5.45 7.12 9.82
C ILE A 34 4.17 7.00 9.01
N VAL A 35 3.13 7.67 9.47
CA VAL A 35 1.77 7.69 8.89
C VAL A 35 1.71 8.79 7.84
N HIS A 36 1.78 8.45 6.55
CA HIS A 36 1.60 9.45 5.51
C HIS A 36 0.11 9.60 5.15
N PHE A 37 -0.30 10.85 4.94
CA PHE A 37 -1.64 11.22 4.47
C PHE A 37 -1.57 12.34 3.42
N GLY A 38 -2.61 12.45 2.56
CA GLY A 38 -2.74 13.55 1.59
C GLY A 38 -3.49 14.75 2.18
N ARG A 39 -4.76 14.54 2.57
CA ARG A 39 -5.66 15.62 2.97
C ARG A 39 -6.27 15.47 4.37
N ASN A 40 -6.40 14.25 4.87
CA ASN A 40 -7.16 13.94 6.09
C ASN A 40 -6.24 13.94 7.32
N ALA A 41 -5.87 15.14 7.80
CA ALA A 41 -4.96 15.31 8.93
C ALA A 41 -5.54 14.73 10.24
N ASP A 42 -6.83 14.93 10.50
CA ASP A 42 -7.49 14.46 11.75
C ASP A 42 -7.55 12.92 11.81
N GLU A 43 -7.82 12.27 10.67
CA GLU A 43 -7.77 10.82 10.58
C GLU A 43 -6.35 10.29 10.82
N ALA A 44 -5.33 10.92 10.22
CA ALA A 44 -3.94 10.55 10.42
C ALA A 44 -3.51 10.75 11.89
N LYS A 45 -3.93 11.87 12.51
CA LYS A 45 -3.71 12.12 13.94
C LYS A 45 -4.34 11.03 14.79
N THR A 46 -5.57 10.64 14.49
CA THR A 46 -6.27 9.55 15.22
C THR A 46 -5.47 8.24 15.15
N VAL A 47 -4.87 7.91 14.01
CA VAL A 47 -4.01 6.71 13.87
C VAL A 47 -2.76 6.83 14.74
N VAL A 48 -2.08 7.99 14.71
CA VAL A 48 -0.89 8.25 15.53
C VAL A 48 -1.21 8.16 17.01
N ASP A 49 -2.30 8.78 17.45
CA ASP A 49 -2.74 8.77 18.84
C ASP A 49 -3.07 7.35 19.32
N HIS A 50 -3.74 6.55 18.48
CA HIS A 50 -4.02 5.14 18.77
C HIS A 50 -2.74 4.32 18.96
N ILE A 51 -1.77 4.47 18.06
CA ILE A 51 -0.48 3.78 18.16
C ILE A 51 0.25 4.17 19.44
N ARG A 52 0.27 5.48 19.77
CA ARG A 52 0.95 6.00 20.98
C ARG A 52 0.26 5.55 22.26
N ALA A 53 -1.07 5.56 22.29
CA ALA A 53 -1.85 5.07 23.42
C ALA A 53 -1.62 3.57 23.70
N ALA A 54 -1.33 2.79 22.65
CA ALA A 54 -0.94 1.38 22.78
C ALA A 54 0.55 1.18 23.13
N GLY A 55 1.31 2.26 23.45
CA GLY A 55 2.74 2.20 23.79
C GLY A 55 3.67 2.15 22.59
N GLY A 56 3.18 2.27 21.36
CA GLY A 56 3.97 2.31 20.14
C GLY A 56 4.53 3.70 19.82
N ARG A 57 5.30 3.80 18.74
CA ARG A 57 5.88 5.05 18.26
C ARG A 57 5.35 5.35 16.85
N ALA A 58 4.75 6.54 16.67
CA ALA A 58 4.29 6.98 15.36
C ALA A 58 4.36 8.50 15.24
N ASP A 59 4.55 8.95 14.00
CA ASP A 59 4.51 10.36 13.59
C ASP A 59 3.72 10.46 12.28
N ALA A 60 3.15 11.64 11.98
CA ALA A 60 2.42 11.86 10.74
C ALA A 60 3.18 12.81 9.81
N VAL A 61 3.10 12.58 8.51
CA VAL A 61 3.63 13.45 7.45
C VAL A 61 2.62 13.63 6.32
N SER A 62 2.56 14.82 5.74
CA SER A 62 1.60 15.14 4.67
C SER A 62 2.31 15.44 3.36
N ALA A 63 1.85 14.83 2.27
CA ALA A 63 2.25 15.19 0.91
C ALA A 63 1.14 14.84 -0.09
N ASP A 64 0.97 15.67 -1.13
CA ASP A 64 0.07 15.33 -2.23
C ASP A 64 0.84 14.51 -3.28
N LEU A 65 0.62 13.20 -3.30
CA LEU A 65 1.27 12.29 -4.25
C LEU A 65 0.76 12.45 -5.71
N ALA A 66 -0.29 13.23 -5.94
CA ALA A 66 -0.70 13.59 -7.29
C ALA A 66 0.19 14.70 -7.87
N ALA A 67 0.79 15.54 -7.03
CA ALA A 67 1.72 16.58 -7.46
C ALA A 67 2.96 16.00 -8.15
N PRO A 68 3.54 16.68 -9.15
CA PRO A 68 4.72 16.19 -9.86
C PRO A 68 5.91 15.90 -8.94
N ASP A 69 6.10 16.69 -7.88
CA ASP A 69 7.15 16.59 -6.88
C ASP A 69 6.70 15.95 -5.55
N GLY A 70 5.46 15.45 -5.48
CA GLY A 70 4.87 14.92 -4.25
C GLY A 70 5.69 13.81 -3.59
N ALA A 71 6.27 12.91 -4.37
CA ALA A 71 7.17 11.86 -3.88
C ALA A 71 8.48 12.44 -3.30
N HIS A 72 9.04 13.47 -3.91
CA HIS A 72 10.25 14.16 -3.45
C HIS A 72 9.98 14.89 -2.14
N THR A 73 8.86 15.61 -2.07
CA THR A 73 8.40 16.31 -0.87
C THR A 73 8.21 15.34 0.29
N LEU A 74 7.52 14.20 0.05
CA LEU A 74 7.34 13.17 1.08
C LEU A 74 8.69 12.61 1.55
N ALA A 75 9.56 12.24 0.63
CA ALA A 75 10.86 11.69 0.97
C ALA A 75 11.73 12.67 1.77
N ALA A 76 11.69 13.97 1.45
CA ALA A 76 12.40 15.00 2.20
C ALA A 76 11.87 15.13 3.63
N GLN A 77 10.54 15.16 3.81
CA GLN A 77 9.91 15.21 5.13
C GLN A 77 10.26 13.97 5.97
N VAL A 78 10.22 12.78 5.36
CA VAL A 78 10.59 11.52 6.04
C VAL A 78 12.05 11.59 6.50
N ARG A 79 12.99 11.98 5.63
CA ARG A 79 14.40 12.12 6.01
C ARG A 79 14.62 13.14 7.15
N ASN A 80 13.92 14.26 7.10
CA ASN A 80 14.00 15.26 8.18
C ASN A 80 13.49 14.73 9.52
N LEU A 81 12.50 13.83 9.49
CA LEU A 81 11.87 13.28 10.68
C LEU A 81 12.65 12.10 11.31
N ILE A 82 13.22 11.22 10.48
CA ILE A 82 13.82 9.96 10.94
C ILE A 82 15.34 9.89 10.71
N GLY A 83 15.94 10.84 10.02
CA GLY A 83 17.35 10.81 9.64
C GLY A 83 17.62 9.87 8.46
N ASP A 84 18.60 9.00 8.63
CA ASP A 84 19.24 8.22 7.57
C ASP A 84 18.81 6.74 7.51
N ARG A 85 17.77 6.35 8.27
CA ARG A 85 17.36 4.93 8.34
C ARG A 85 15.86 4.71 8.24
N LEU A 86 15.43 4.12 7.12
CA LEU A 86 14.09 3.61 6.88
C LEU A 86 14.18 2.10 6.53
N ASP A 87 13.65 1.23 7.38
CA ASP A 87 13.76 -0.23 7.19
C ASP A 87 12.63 -0.81 6.32
N ILE A 88 11.46 -0.17 6.35
CA ILE A 88 10.24 -0.68 5.71
C ILE A 88 9.54 0.45 4.97
N LEU A 89 9.21 0.21 3.70
CA LEU A 89 8.32 1.06 2.92
C LEU A 89 7.08 0.27 2.50
N VAL A 90 5.89 0.73 2.92
CA VAL A 90 4.61 0.23 2.39
C VAL A 90 3.98 1.30 1.51
N SER A 91 4.06 1.10 0.20
CA SER A 91 3.47 1.99 -0.81
C SER A 91 2.00 1.60 -1.03
N ASN A 92 1.14 2.07 -0.11
CA ASN A 92 -0.29 1.75 -0.09
C ASN A 92 -1.16 2.84 -0.72
N ALA A 93 -0.75 4.12 -0.68
CA ALA A 93 -1.55 5.20 -1.27
C ALA A 93 -1.96 4.90 -2.70
N GLY A 94 -3.23 5.13 -3.00
CA GLY A 94 -3.78 4.91 -4.32
C GLY A 94 -5.18 5.48 -4.46
N ILE A 95 -5.58 5.73 -5.69
CA ILE A 95 -6.93 6.14 -6.06
C ILE A 95 -7.49 5.16 -7.10
N SER A 96 -8.81 5.06 -7.15
CA SER A 96 -9.53 4.31 -8.18
C SER A 96 -10.51 5.24 -8.91
N ASN A 97 -10.87 4.85 -10.12
CA ASN A 97 -11.90 5.49 -10.91
C ASN A 97 -12.70 4.40 -11.62
N PHE A 98 -14.03 4.45 -11.47
CA PHE A 98 -14.96 3.48 -12.02
C PHE A 98 -15.58 3.96 -13.34
N THR A 99 -15.07 5.05 -13.92
CA THR A 99 -15.53 5.57 -15.21
C THR A 99 -15.36 4.51 -16.29
N ALA A 100 -16.42 4.27 -17.06
CA ALA A 100 -16.38 3.37 -18.19
C ALA A 100 -15.34 3.84 -19.23
N PHE A 101 -14.75 2.88 -19.93
CA PHE A 101 -13.66 3.11 -20.87
C PHE A 101 -13.96 4.26 -21.85
N GLU A 102 -15.17 4.30 -22.39
CA GLU A 102 -15.59 5.27 -23.41
C GLU A 102 -15.63 6.72 -22.87
N ASN A 103 -15.74 6.87 -21.56
CA ASN A 103 -15.90 8.17 -20.90
C ASN A 103 -14.66 8.59 -20.09
N MET A 104 -13.59 7.77 -20.13
CA MET A 104 -12.35 8.08 -19.41
C MET A 104 -11.68 9.32 -20.00
N THR A 105 -11.51 10.36 -19.20
CA THR A 105 -10.80 11.56 -19.63
C THR A 105 -9.29 11.42 -19.47
N VAL A 106 -8.51 12.14 -20.29
CA VAL A 106 -7.05 12.20 -20.16
C VAL A 106 -6.65 12.66 -18.76
N LYS A 107 -7.33 13.65 -18.19
CA LYS A 107 -7.10 14.16 -16.84
C LYS A 107 -7.26 13.08 -15.77
N ASP A 108 -8.32 12.28 -15.86
CA ASP A 108 -8.57 11.21 -14.88
C ASP A 108 -7.55 10.07 -15.04
N PHE A 109 -7.22 9.72 -16.27
CA PHE A 109 -6.17 8.75 -16.58
C PHE A 109 -4.82 9.19 -16.01
N ASP A 110 -4.39 10.44 -16.27
CA ASP A 110 -3.14 11.00 -15.77
C ASP A 110 -3.11 11.05 -14.23
N SER A 111 -4.24 11.38 -13.59
CA SER A 111 -4.36 11.37 -12.13
C SER A 111 -4.14 9.98 -11.55
N LEU A 112 -4.72 8.94 -12.17
CA LEU A 112 -4.51 7.54 -11.76
C LEU A 112 -3.03 7.15 -11.87
N PHE A 113 -2.37 7.45 -12.99
CA PHE A 113 -0.96 7.15 -13.19
C PHE A 113 -0.05 7.97 -12.29
N ALA A 114 -0.40 9.23 -12.02
CA ALA A 114 0.36 10.09 -11.12
C ALA A 114 0.45 9.49 -9.71
N VAL A 115 -0.70 9.13 -9.13
CA VAL A 115 -0.75 8.63 -7.75
C VAL A 115 -0.32 7.16 -7.67
N ASN A 116 -0.80 6.30 -8.59
CA ASN A 116 -0.64 4.86 -8.46
C ASN A 116 0.67 4.33 -9.04
N VAL A 117 1.36 5.07 -9.91
CA VAL A 117 2.58 4.60 -10.60
C VAL A 117 3.74 5.57 -10.43
N ARG A 118 3.58 6.84 -10.85
CA ARG A 118 4.66 7.84 -10.77
C ARG A 118 5.13 8.04 -9.34
N ALA A 119 4.21 8.31 -8.42
CA ALA A 119 4.58 8.57 -7.04
C ALA A 119 5.28 7.38 -6.37
N PRO A 120 4.78 6.12 -6.42
CA PRO A 120 5.51 4.95 -5.94
C PRO A 120 6.91 4.78 -6.52
N TYR A 121 7.07 4.97 -7.83
CA TYR A 121 8.36 4.85 -8.49
C TYR A 121 9.39 5.84 -7.92
N PHE A 122 9.05 7.12 -7.94
CA PHE A 122 9.96 8.16 -7.45
C PHE A 122 10.14 8.14 -5.93
N LEU A 123 9.15 7.68 -5.17
CA LEU A 123 9.29 7.54 -3.72
C LEU A 123 10.37 6.51 -3.37
N VAL A 124 10.38 5.35 -4.03
CA VAL A 124 11.46 4.36 -3.86
C VAL A 124 12.81 4.98 -4.22
N GLN A 125 12.90 5.66 -5.37
CA GLN A 125 14.14 6.29 -5.82
C GLN A 125 14.66 7.30 -4.79
N GLN A 126 13.79 8.17 -4.28
CA GLN A 126 14.16 9.22 -3.34
C GLN A 126 14.49 8.70 -1.93
N LEU A 127 13.90 7.58 -1.52
CA LEU A 127 14.19 6.96 -0.22
C LEU A 127 15.36 5.98 -0.26
N LEU A 128 15.82 5.58 -1.45
CA LEU A 128 16.91 4.60 -1.61
C LEU A 128 18.18 4.90 -0.80
N PRO A 129 18.62 6.16 -0.63
CA PRO A 129 19.80 6.49 0.17
C PRO A 129 19.64 6.14 1.67
N ILE A 130 18.42 6.11 2.19
CA ILE A 130 18.14 5.85 3.61
C ILE A 130 17.53 4.45 3.85
N LEU A 131 17.38 3.64 2.79
CA LEU A 131 17.01 2.23 2.90
C LEU A 131 18.28 1.40 3.16
N PRO A 132 18.52 0.87 4.37
CA PRO A 132 19.69 0.03 4.65
C PRO A 132 19.61 -1.30 3.90
N ASN A 133 20.74 -2.01 3.84
CA ASN A 133 20.74 -3.38 3.34
C ASN A 133 19.79 -4.25 4.19
N GLY A 134 19.03 -5.13 3.52
CA GLY A 134 18.01 -5.97 4.16
C GLY A 134 16.67 -5.29 4.41
N SER A 135 16.44 -4.06 3.90
CA SER A 135 15.13 -3.39 3.95
C SER A 135 14.04 -4.17 3.20
N SER A 136 12.78 -3.86 3.48
CA SER A 136 11.63 -4.45 2.79
C SER A 136 10.71 -3.38 2.22
N ILE A 137 10.32 -3.55 0.96
CA ILE A 137 9.36 -2.70 0.24
C ILE A 137 8.15 -3.53 -0.14
N VAL A 138 6.95 -3.07 0.20
CA VAL A 138 5.69 -3.71 -0.19
C VAL A 138 4.80 -2.70 -0.91
N PHE A 139 4.36 -3.07 -2.11
CA PHE A 139 3.40 -2.29 -2.90
C PHE A 139 1.99 -2.85 -2.77
N LEU A 140 0.99 -1.98 -2.89
CA LEU A 140 -0.41 -2.38 -3.05
C LEU A 140 -0.75 -2.47 -4.55
N SER A 141 -0.88 -3.71 -5.03
CA SER A 141 -1.46 -4.06 -6.31
C SER A 141 -2.99 -4.23 -6.19
N SER A 142 -3.60 -5.09 -6.96
CA SER A 142 -5.04 -5.38 -6.93
C SER A 142 -5.37 -6.68 -7.66
N LEU A 143 -6.47 -7.32 -7.31
CA LEU A 143 -7.13 -8.35 -8.11
C LEU A 143 -7.31 -7.88 -9.58
N GLY A 144 -7.66 -6.60 -9.80
CA GLY A 144 -7.82 -6.01 -11.13
C GLY A 144 -6.58 -6.08 -12.03
N ALA A 145 -5.38 -6.28 -11.47
CA ALA A 145 -4.15 -6.46 -12.26
C ALA A 145 -4.03 -7.86 -12.90
N ARG A 146 -4.81 -8.85 -12.43
CA ARG A 146 -4.78 -10.23 -12.92
C ARG A 146 -6.12 -10.73 -13.49
N ALA A 147 -7.22 -10.09 -13.16
CA ALA A 147 -8.55 -10.51 -13.58
C ALA A 147 -9.44 -9.30 -13.90
N VAL A 148 -10.36 -9.49 -14.82
CA VAL A 148 -11.32 -8.43 -15.18
C VAL A 148 -12.35 -8.26 -14.06
N VAL A 149 -12.40 -7.05 -13.49
CA VAL A 149 -13.34 -6.66 -12.45
C VAL A 149 -14.03 -5.35 -12.86
N GLY A 150 -15.31 -5.43 -13.20
CA GLY A 150 -16.11 -4.28 -13.61
C GLY A 150 -15.46 -3.47 -14.76
N THR A 151 -15.52 -2.14 -14.67
CA THR A 151 -15.05 -1.19 -15.69
C THR A 151 -13.69 -0.55 -15.35
N LEU A 152 -12.90 -1.16 -14.49
CA LEU A 152 -11.68 -0.58 -13.92
C LEU A 152 -10.46 -0.53 -14.87
N THR A 153 -10.63 -0.36 -16.18
CA THR A 153 -9.58 -0.51 -17.20
C THR A 153 -8.31 0.30 -16.88
N ALA A 154 -8.44 1.62 -16.70
CA ALA A 154 -7.30 2.49 -16.43
C ALA A 154 -6.67 2.20 -15.05
N TYR A 155 -7.50 1.99 -14.01
CA TYR A 155 -7.00 1.59 -12.69
C TYR A 155 -6.24 0.27 -12.73
N ALA A 156 -6.80 -0.74 -13.39
CA ALA A 156 -6.18 -2.07 -13.54
C ALA A 156 -4.82 -1.96 -14.24
N SER A 157 -4.72 -1.10 -15.27
CA SER A 157 -3.45 -0.84 -15.97
C SER A 157 -2.38 -0.28 -15.01
N THR A 158 -2.76 0.63 -14.08
CA THR A 158 -1.79 1.12 -13.07
C THR A 158 -1.32 0.00 -12.15
N LYS A 159 -2.21 -0.94 -11.80
CA LYS A 159 -1.85 -2.06 -10.91
C LYS A 159 -1.04 -3.14 -11.63
N GLY A 160 -1.24 -3.32 -12.93
CA GLY A 160 -0.34 -4.09 -13.81
C GLY A 160 1.07 -3.49 -13.87
N ALA A 161 1.17 -2.15 -13.98
CA ALA A 161 2.46 -1.47 -13.92
C ALA A 161 3.17 -1.71 -12.57
N ILE A 162 2.46 -1.69 -11.44
CA ILE A 162 3.03 -2.02 -10.12
C ILE A 162 3.60 -3.45 -10.10
N ASN A 163 2.88 -4.45 -10.63
CA ASN A 163 3.39 -5.83 -10.69
C ASN A 163 4.70 -5.94 -11.48
N THR A 164 4.86 -5.13 -12.52
CA THR A 164 6.10 -5.03 -13.28
C THR A 164 7.20 -4.36 -12.47
N LEU A 165 6.92 -3.21 -11.83
CA LEU A 165 7.89 -2.48 -11.00
C LEU A 165 8.44 -3.34 -9.86
N VAL A 166 7.60 -4.16 -9.23
CA VAL A 166 8.02 -5.10 -8.17
C VAL A 166 9.15 -6.00 -8.64
N LYS A 167 9.02 -6.60 -9.83
CA LYS A 167 10.04 -7.50 -10.38
C LYS A 167 11.35 -6.76 -10.69
N TYR A 168 11.26 -5.59 -11.33
CA TYR A 168 12.44 -4.81 -11.68
C TYR A 168 13.15 -4.25 -10.45
N PHE A 169 12.42 -3.74 -9.46
CA PHE A 169 13.02 -3.26 -8.22
C PHE A 169 13.63 -4.42 -7.40
N ALA A 170 12.96 -5.57 -7.33
CA ALA A 170 13.52 -6.76 -6.67
C ALA A 170 14.86 -7.18 -7.30
N ALA A 171 14.92 -7.24 -8.63
CA ALA A 171 16.14 -7.58 -9.36
C ALA A 171 17.26 -6.54 -9.15
N THR A 172 16.91 -5.24 -9.20
CA THR A 172 17.88 -4.14 -9.06
C THR A 172 18.42 -4.02 -7.64
N LEU A 173 17.57 -4.23 -6.63
CA LEU A 173 17.92 -3.99 -5.22
C LEU A 173 18.35 -5.25 -4.47
N GLY A 174 18.24 -6.42 -5.10
CA GLY A 174 18.54 -7.73 -4.50
C GLY A 174 19.98 -7.88 -4.03
N SER A 175 20.96 -7.27 -4.71
CA SER A 175 22.36 -7.28 -4.28
C SER A 175 22.59 -6.60 -2.92
N ARG A 176 21.66 -5.73 -2.51
CA ARG A 176 21.64 -5.10 -1.18
C ARG A 176 20.80 -5.89 -0.17
N GLY A 177 20.29 -7.07 -0.54
CA GLY A 177 19.35 -7.84 0.29
C GLY A 177 17.99 -7.15 0.49
N ILE A 178 17.68 -6.08 -0.27
CA ILE A 178 16.41 -5.38 -0.18
C ILE A 178 15.37 -6.22 -0.92
N ARG A 179 14.31 -6.61 -0.20
CA ARG A 179 13.21 -7.38 -0.75
C ARG A 179 12.10 -6.45 -1.23
N VAL A 180 11.54 -6.74 -2.39
CA VAL A 180 10.45 -5.95 -2.97
C VAL A 180 9.34 -6.90 -3.38
N ASN A 181 8.15 -6.73 -2.79
CA ASN A 181 6.97 -7.55 -3.08
C ASN A 181 5.74 -6.66 -3.26
N ALA A 182 4.64 -7.25 -3.69
CA ALA A 182 3.33 -6.64 -3.63
C ALA A 182 2.31 -7.55 -2.95
N VAL A 183 1.25 -6.95 -2.45
CA VAL A 183 0.00 -7.65 -2.16
C VAL A 183 -1.06 -7.22 -3.18
N ALA A 184 -1.89 -8.15 -3.65
CA ALA A 184 -2.98 -7.91 -4.57
C ALA A 184 -4.31 -8.22 -3.86
N PRO A 185 -4.92 -7.23 -3.16
CA PRO A 185 -6.19 -7.43 -2.50
C PRO A 185 -7.32 -7.70 -3.49
N GLY A 186 -8.29 -8.49 -3.06
CA GLY A 186 -9.62 -8.55 -3.65
C GLY A 186 -10.47 -7.35 -3.25
N VAL A 187 -11.77 -7.56 -3.08
CA VAL A 187 -12.66 -6.53 -2.54
C VAL A 187 -12.55 -6.51 -1.03
N ILE A 188 -12.05 -5.40 -0.50
CA ILE A 188 -11.84 -5.15 0.94
C ILE A 188 -12.81 -4.08 1.42
N ASP A 189 -13.41 -4.24 2.59
CA ASP A 189 -14.34 -3.30 3.19
C ASP A 189 -13.62 -1.99 3.57
N THR A 190 -13.73 -1.02 2.68
CA THR A 190 -13.13 0.32 2.79
C THR A 190 -14.03 1.33 2.08
N ASP A 191 -13.73 2.63 2.21
CA ASP A 191 -14.46 3.68 1.50
C ASP A 191 -14.38 3.53 -0.03
N MET A 192 -13.31 2.92 -0.54
CA MET A 192 -13.12 2.67 -1.98
C MET A 192 -14.10 1.61 -2.51
N SER A 193 -14.64 0.75 -1.65
CA SER A 193 -15.57 -0.33 -1.96
C SER A 193 -16.99 -0.10 -1.42
N ASN A 194 -17.42 1.15 -1.30
CA ASN A 194 -18.75 1.51 -0.76
C ASN A 194 -19.92 0.81 -1.47
N PHE A 195 -19.75 0.35 -2.70
CA PHE A 195 -20.76 -0.46 -3.41
C PHE A 195 -21.09 -1.76 -2.67
N THR A 196 -20.21 -2.28 -1.83
CA THR A 196 -20.47 -3.48 -1.00
C THR A 196 -21.46 -3.23 0.14
N LYS A 197 -21.85 -1.99 0.38
CA LYS A 197 -22.89 -1.63 1.35
C LYS A 197 -24.29 -1.93 0.83
N THR A 198 -24.46 -2.10 -0.49
CA THR A 198 -25.72 -2.56 -1.09
C THR A 198 -25.79 -4.08 -1.14
N GLU A 199 -27.00 -4.63 -1.19
CA GLU A 199 -27.21 -6.07 -1.27
C GLU A 199 -26.68 -6.65 -2.60
N GLU A 200 -26.93 -5.95 -3.71
CA GLU A 200 -26.45 -6.33 -5.03
C GLU A 200 -24.93 -6.34 -5.12
N GLY A 201 -24.30 -5.30 -4.58
CA GLY A 201 -22.83 -5.19 -4.57
C GLY A 201 -22.21 -6.30 -3.71
N ARG A 202 -22.83 -6.61 -2.57
CA ARG A 202 -22.38 -7.72 -1.70
C ARG A 202 -22.54 -9.07 -2.40
N ALA A 203 -23.70 -9.32 -3.03
CA ALA A 203 -23.96 -10.54 -3.78
C ALA A 203 -22.96 -10.72 -4.94
N ALA A 204 -22.65 -9.63 -5.67
CA ALA A 204 -21.65 -9.65 -6.73
C ALA A 204 -20.26 -10.07 -6.22
N VAL A 205 -19.82 -9.53 -5.06
CA VAL A 205 -18.55 -9.93 -4.45
C VAL A 205 -18.56 -11.39 -4.04
N MET A 206 -19.65 -11.84 -3.36
CA MET A 206 -19.79 -13.24 -2.95
C MET A 206 -19.81 -14.21 -4.13
N GLY A 207 -20.32 -13.76 -5.30
CA GLY A 207 -20.30 -14.55 -6.54
C GLY A 207 -18.90 -14.73 -7.12
N MET A 208 -18.02 -13.76 -6.91
CA MET A 208 -16.66 -13.78 -7.47
C MET A 208 -15.65 -14.57 -6.66
N GLN A 209 -15.82 -14.69 -5.34
CA GLN A 209 -14.79 -15.22 -4.46
C GLN A 209 -15.17 -16.54 -3.79
N THR A 210 -14.16 -17.33 -3.45
CA THR A 210 -14.33 -18.66 -2.85
C THR A 210 -14.68 -18.54 -1.36
N LEU A 211 -13.96 -17.68 -0.61
CA LEU A 211 -14.30 -17.42 0.78
C LEU A 211 -15.48 -16.45 0.84
N LYS A 212 -16.62 -16.91 1.37
CA LYS A 212 -17.93 -16.22 1.30
C LYS A 212 -18.06 -15.11 2.36
N ARG A 213 -17.14 -14.16 2.34
CA ARG A 213 -17.20 -12.92 3.13
C ARG A 213 -16.47 -11.80 2.41
N ILE A 214 -16.80 -10.56 2.67
CA ILE A 214 -16.00 -9.42 2.22
C ILE A 214 -14.69 -9.38 3.02
N GLY A 215 -13.57 -9.17 2.34
CA GLY A 215 -12.27 -9.03 2.98
C GLY A 215 -12.24 -7.81 3.90
N GLN A 216 -11.51 -7.90 5.00
CA GLN A 216 -11.31 -6.80 5.93
C GLN A 216 -9.90 -6.21 5.77
N PRO A 217 -9.68 -4.93 6.12
CA PRO A 217 -8.35 -4.32 6.08
C PRO A 217 -7.28 -5.13 6.81
N ASP A 218 -7.64 -5.80 7.90
CA ASP A 218 -6.73 -6.62 8.70
C ASP A 218 -6.29 -7.91 7.97
N ASP A 219 -7.11 -8.45 7.05
CA ASP A 219 -6.72 -9.59 6.21
C ASP A 219 -5.51 -9.22 5.34
N VAL A 220 -5.44 -7.98 4.86
CA VAL A 220 -4.34 -7.48 4.05
C VAL A 220 -3.16 -7.06 4.92
N ALA A 221 -3.42 -6.37 6.03
CA ALA A 221 -2.40 -5.87 6.94
C ALA A 221 -1.54 -7.00 7.54
N SER A 222 -2.15 -8.15 7.86
CA SER A 222 -1.43 -9.32 8.39
C SER A 222 -0.43 -9.89 7.37
N VAL A 223 -0.80 -9.95 6.09
CA VAL A 223 0.09 -10.42 5.02
C VAL A 223 1.22 -9.41 4.78
N ILE A 224 0.93 -8.10 4.82
CA ILE A 224 1.97 -7.07 4.72
C ILE A 224 2.95 -7.19 5.89
N ALA A 225 2.47 -7.34 7.13
CA ALA A 225 3.32 -7.52 8.31
C ALA A 225 4.24 -8.76 8.18
N PHE A 226 3.72 -9.86 7.66
CA PHE A 226 4.52 -11.05 7.33
C PHE A 226 5.58 -10.73 6.26
N LEU A 227 5.20 -10.12 5.14
CA LEU A 227 6.12 -9.83 4.03
C LEU A 227 7.26 -8.88 4.42
N VAL A 228 7.05 -7.95 5.35
CA VAL A 228 8.13 -7.04 5.81
C VAL A 228 9.02 -7.64 6.90
N SER A 229 8.68 -8.79 7.42
CA SER A 229 9.42 -9.46 8.49
C SER A 229 10.51 -10.40 7.96
N ASP A 230 11.31 -10.89 8.86
CA ASP A 230 12.38 -11.85 8.56
C ASP A 230 11.84 -13.27 8.25
N GLU A 231 10.58 -13.56 8.58
CA GLU A 231 9.91 -14.81 8.20
C GLU A 231 9.73 -14.92 6.68
N ALA A 232 9.60 -13.77 5.99
CA ALA A 232 9.52 -13.69 4.53
C ALA A 232 10.88 -13.46 3.84
N ARG A 233 12.00 -13.75 4.50
CA ARG A 233 13.37 -13.44 4.02
C ARG A 233 13.74 -14.04 2.66
N TRP A 234 13.01 -15.06 2.21
CA TRP A 234 13.25 -15.70 0.91
C TRP A 234 12.16 -15.40 -0.14
N ILE A 235 11.33 -14.36 0.13
CA ILE A 235 10.28 -13.92 -0.78
C ILE A 235 10.64 -12.52 -1.30
N THR A 236 10.88 -12.41 -2.62
CA THR A 236 11.12 -11.14 -3.32
C THR A 236 10.70 -11.24 -4.79
N GLY A 237 10.22 -10.15 -5.36
CA GLY A 237 9.79 -10.07 -6.77
C GLY A 237 8.39 -10.61 -7.02
N ASP A 238 7.63 -10.94 -5.97
CA ASP A 238 6.33 -11.59 -6.08
C ASP A 238 5.16 -10.64 -5.74
N THR A 239 3.98 -11.02 -6.26
CA THR A 239 2.70 -10.37 -5.97
C THR A 239 1.76 -11.38 -5.34
N VAL A 240 1.60 -11.30 -4.02
CA VAL A 240 0.78 -12.22 -3.23
C VAL A 240 -0.69 -11.82 -3.32
N ALA A 241 -1.54 -12.73 -3.80
CA ALA A 241 -2.99 -12.53 -3.82
C ALA A 241 -3.55 -12.62 -2.39
N VAL A 242 -4.35 -11.62 -1.99
CA VAL A 242 -5.06 -11.54 -0.71
C VAL A 242 -6.52 -11.21 -1.01
N ASP A 243 -7.22 -12.13 -1.65
CA ASP A 243 -8.47 -11.85 -2.34
C ASP A 243 -9.58 -12.89 -2.07
N GLY A 244 -9.38 -13.77 -1.09
CA GLY A 244 -10.35 -14.79 -0.72
C GLY A 244 -10.64 -15.81 -1.84
N GLY A 245 -9.69 -16.00 -2.77
CA GLY A 245 -9.87 -16.86 -3.94
C GLY A 245 -10.82 -16.25 -4.98
N SER A 246 -10.71 -14.94 -5.20
CA SER A 246 -11.54 -14.24 -6.20
C SER A 246 -11.08 -14.56 -7.61
N LYS A 247 -12.05 -14.94 -8.49
CA LYS A 247 -11.76 -15.18 -9.92
C LYS A 247 -10.68 -16.28 -10.13
N LEU A 248 -10.75 -17.36 -9.35
CA LEU A 248 -9.96 -18.58 -9.58
C LEU A 248 -10.33 -19.24 -10.91
#